data_a86c94688d7bc7a09f5f5fa14487053c
#
_entry.id   a86c94688d7bc7a09f5f5fa14487053c
#
_cell.length_a   1.000
_cell.length_b   1.000
_cell.length_c   1.000
_cell.angle_alpha   90.00
_cell.angle_beta   90.00
_cell.angle_gamma   90.00
#
_symmetry.space_group_name_H-M   'P 1'
#
loop_
_entity.id
_entity.type
_entity.pdbx_description
1 polymer ?
#
loop_
_entity_poly.entity_id
_entity_poly.type
_entity_poly.pdbx_seq_one_letter_code
_entity_poly.pdbx_strand_id
1 'polypeptide(L)'
;NFIFGILLAWILTRYQFPMKRFVDGLIELPFALPTAVAGISLTTLYSDKGWIGSIFSKWDIKISYTKTGITIAMIFIGIPFVVRSIQPVLEKLDLQYEEAAEVMGASRFCIFRRIVLPEILPAALAGFGLAFARSIGEYGSVVFIAGNIPYETQITPLIIMNKLEQFNYSAATSIALVMLIFAFIILFSINLLQSLISRIANG
;
A
#
# COMPACT_ATOMS: atom_id res chain seq x y z
N ASN A 1 -0.46 -1.40 3.76
CA ASN A 1 0.18 -0.22 3.16
C ASN A 1 0.45 0.88 4.19
N PHE A 2 -0.55 1.30 4.98
CA PHE A 2 -0.43 2.44 5.89
C PHE A 2 0.72 2.28 6.90
N ILE A 3 0.72 1.19 7.69
CA ILE A 3 1.75 0.93 8.71
C ILE A 3 3.14 0.74 8.08
N PHE A 4 3.24 -0.12 7.06
CA PHE A 4 4.52 -0.36 6.39
C PHE A 4 5.06 0.88 5.69
N GLY A 5 4.18 1.69 5.07
CA GLY A 5 4.56 2.93 4.43
C GLY A 5 5.11 3.97 5.42
N ILE A 6 4.49 4.12 6.59
CA ILE A 6 4.98 5.00 7.66
C ILE A 6 6.37 4.53 8.15
N LEU A 7 6.52 3.22 8.44
CA LEU A 7 7.79 2.66 8.89
C LEU A 7 8.91 2.86 7.87
N LEU A 8 8.65 2.57 6.60
CA LEU A 8 9.62 2.75 5.53
C LEU A 8 9.98 4.21 5.32
N ALA A 9 8.99 5.11 5.28
CA ALA A 9 9.23 6.55 5.15
C ALA A 9 10.10 7.06 6.32
N TRP A 10 9.81 6.62 7.54
CA TRP A 10 10.63 6.98 8.71
C TRP A 10 12.06 6.48 8.59
N ILE A 11 12.25 5.17 8.29
CA ILE A 11 13.58 4.59 8.17
C ILE A 11 14.37 5.30 7.07
N LEU A 12 13.75 5.54 5.92
CA LEU A 12 14.41 6.23 4.81
C LEU A 12 14.71 7.71 5.09
N THR A 13 13.97 8.37 5.96
CA THR A 13 14.22 9.78 6.27
C THR A 13 15.20 9.95 7.42
N ARG A 14 15.01 9.22 8.53
CA ARG A 14 15.74 9.43 9.79
C ARG A 14 17.04 8.64 9.92
N TYR A 15 17.20 7.55 9.17
CA TYR A 15 18.37 6.70 9.29
C TYR A 15 19.30 6.78 8.07
N GLN A 16 20.59 6.71 8.32
CA GLN A 16 21.62 6.55 7.29
C GLN A 16 22.14 5.11 7.38
N PHE A 17 22.06 4.37 6.30
CA PHE A 17 22.55 3.01 6.22
C PHE A 17 23.10 2.70 4.83
N PRO A 18 24.02 1.73 4.70
CA PRO A 18 24.53 1.35 3.40
C PRO A 18 23.38 0.91 2.48
N MET A 19 23.45 1.23 1.20
CA MET A 19 22.42 0.92 0.20
C MET A 19 21.07 1.63 0.37
N LYS A 20 20.95 2.69 1.20
CA LYS A 20 19.71 3.48 1.36
C LYS A 20 19.12 3.90 0.01
N ARG A 21 19.93 4.40 -0.91
CA ARG A 21 19.49 4.80 -2.26
C ARG A 21 18.93 3.63 -3.07
N PHE A 22 19.50 2.44 -2.90
CA PHE A 22 19.00 1.23 -3.56
C PHE A 22 17.63 0.82 -3.01
N VAL A 23 17.46 0.82 -1.69
CA VAL A 23 16.16 0.53 -1.05
C VAL A 23 15.11 1.57 -1.44
N ASP A 24 15.48 2.84 -1.50
CA ASP A 24 14.60 3.93 -1.95
C ASP A 24 14.16 3.71 -3.41
N GLY A 25 15.09 3.33 -4.29
CA GLY A 25 14.77 2.95 -5.68
C GLY A 25 13.88 1.70 -5.79
N LEU A 26 14.05 0.70 -4.91
CA LEU A 26 13.18 -0.49 -4.89
C LEU A 26 11.73 -0.15 -4.58
N ILE A 27 11.48 0.87 -3.76
CA ILE A 27 10.13 1.34 -3.47
C ILE A 27 9.46 1.94 -4.72
N GLU A 28 10.24 2.47 -5.65
CA GLU A 28 9.71 3.02 -6.92
C GLU A 28 9.48 1.97 -8.01
N LEU A 29 9.97 0.75 -7.85
CA LEU A 29 9.80 -0.31 -8.85
C LEU A 29 8.34 -0.50 -9.30
N PRO A 30 7.31 -0.43 -8.42
CA PRO A 30 5.92 -0.55 -8.84
C PRO A 30 5.46 0.51 -9.84
N PHE A 31 6.11 1.69 -9.87
CA PHE A 31 5.82 2.72 -10.86
C PHE A 31 6.48 2.45 -12.22
N ALA A 32 7.62 1.80 -12.22
CA ALA A 32 8.40 1.51 -13.42
C ALA A 32 7.95 0.22 -14.14
N LEU A 33 7.37 -0.73 -13.40
CA LEU A 33 6.99 -2.03 -13.94
C LEU A 33 5.54 -2.03 -14.44
N PRO A 34 5.26 -2.61 -15.62
CA PRO A 34 3.91 -2.98 -15.98
C PRO A 34 3.30 -3.91 -14.92
N THR A 35 2.05 -3.65 -14.51
CA THR A 35 1.43 -4.40 -13.40
C THR A 35 1.34 -5.90 -13.66
N ALA A 36 1.14 -6.31 -14.91
CA ALA A 36 1.18 -7.72 -15.31
C ALA A 36 2.55 -8.37 -15.04
N VAL A 37 3.64 -7.65 -15.36
CA VAL A 37 5.01 -8.14 -15.10
C VAL A 37 5.26 -8.27 -13.61
N ALA A 38 4.81 -7.29 -12.81
CA ALA A 38 4.86 -7.36 -11.35
C ALA A 38 4.10 -8.59 -10.82
N GLY A 39 2.91 -8.85 -11.33
CA GLY A 39 2.10 -10.02 -10.97
C GLY A 39 2.79 -11.35 -11.27
N ILE A 40 3.33 -11.50 -12.47
CA ILE A 40 4.07 -12.70 -12.87
C ILE A 40 5.31 -12.89 -11.98
N SER A 41 6.07 -11.82 -11.76
CA SER A 41 7.28 -11.86 -10.92
C SER A 41 6.96 -12.25 -9.49
N LEU A 42 5.94 -11.64 -8.88
CA LEU A 42 5.49 -11.97 -7.54
C LEU A 42 4.98 -13.42 -7.45
N THR A 43 4.19 -13.87 -8.43
CA THR A 43 3.70 -15.24 -8.48
C THR A 43 4.84 -16.23 -8.53
N THR A 44 5.84 -15.99 -9.38
CA THR A 44 7.02 -16.85 -9.51
C THR A 44 7.84 -16.87 -8.21
N LEU A 45 8.06 -15.70 -7.61
CA LEU A 45 8.85 -15.54 -6.39
C LEU A 45 8.21 -16.25 -5.17
N TYR A 46 6.88 -16.16 -5.06
CA TYR A 46 6.11 -16.71 -3.94
C TYR A 46 5.48 -18.07 -4.24
N SER A 47 5.69 -18.66 -5.42
CA SER A 47 5.26 -20.04 -5.72
C SER A 47 6.01 -21.05 -4.83
N ASP A 48 5.46 -22.25 -4.68
CA ASP A 48 6.05 -23.32 -3.84
C ASP A 48 7.50 -23.65 -4.25
N LYS A 49 7.88 -23.44 -5.51
CA LYS A 49 9.24 -23.62 -6.06
C LYS A 49 10.02 -22.31 -6.16
N GLY A 50 9.42 -21.17 -5.81
CA GLY A 50 10.05 -19.84 -5.86
C GLY A 50 11.03 -19.64 -4.70
N TRP A 51 11.89 -18.63 -4.83
CA TRP A 51 12.94 -18.34 -3.83
C TRP A 51 12.37 -18.07 -2.44
N ILE A 52 11.30 -17.29 -2.35
CA ILE A 52 10.65 -16.99 -1.06
C ILE A 52 9.60 -18.06 -0.74
N GLY A 53 8.78 -18.45 -1.71
CA GLY A 53 7.71 -19.43 -1.51
C GLY A 53 8.20 -20.78 -1.00
N SER A 54 9.37 -21.25 -1.47
CA SER A 54 9.97 -22.50 -1.00
C SER A 54 10.36 -22.48 0.50
N ILE A 55 10.59 -21.31 1.09
CA ILE A 55 10.85 -21.18 2.52
C ILE A 55 9.55 -21.37 3.29
N PHE A 56 8.47 -20.73 2.84
CA PHE A 56 7.15 -20.81 3.50
C PHE A 56 6.47 -22.17 3.29
N SER A 57 6.70 -22.81 2.15
CA SER A 57 6.17 -24.15 1.86
C SER A 57 6.69 -25.23 2.81
N LYS A 58 7.86 -25.02 3.44
CA LYS A 58 8.37 -25.91 4.49
C LYS A 58 7.48 -25.93 5.75
N TRP A 59 6.70 -24.88 5.94
CA TRP A 59 5.73 -24.74 7.05
C TRP A 59 4.28 -24.91 6.57
N ASP A 60 4.09 -25.49 5.37
CA ASP A 60 2.78 -25.70 4.73
C ASP A 60 1.99 -24.40 4.50
N ILE A 61 2.72 -23.26 4.36
CA ILE A 61 2.13 -21.95 4.09
C ILE A 61 2.24 -21.66 2.59
N LYS A 62 1.11 -21.67 1.90
CA LYS A 62 0.99 -21.25 0.51
C LYS A 62 0.69 -19.75 0.42
N ILE A 63 1.42 -19.04 -0.43
CA ILE A 63 1.25 -17.60 -0.67
C ILE A 63 0.60 -17.37 -2.04
N SER A 64 1.17 -17.91 -3.11
CA SER A 64 0.58 -17.80 -4.45
C SER A 64 -0.78 -18.48 -4.52
N TYR A 65 -1.70 -17.89 -5.27
CA TYR A 65 -3.08 -18.36 -5.45
C TYR A 65 -3.92 -18.32 -4.15
N THR A 66 -3.56 -17.43 -3.22
CA THR A 66 -4.28 -17.23 -1.96
C THR A 66 -4.59 -15.75 -1.72
N LYS A 67 -5.43 -15.47 -0.74
CA LYS A 67 -5.72 -14.09 -0.27
C LYS A 67 -4.45 -13.38 0.20
N THR A 68 -3.50 -14.12 0.78
CA THR A 68 -2.20 -13.58 1.20
C THR A 68 -1.39 -13.08 0.01
N GLY A 69 -1.35 -13.84 -1.09
CA GLY A 69 -0.69 -13.40 -2.32
C GLY A 69 -1.30 -12.13 -2.90
N ILE A 70 -2.63 -12.03 -2.93
CA ILE A 70 -3.34 -10.82 -3.35
C ILE A 70 -2.92 -9.63 -2.46
N THR A 71 -2.91 -9.84 -1.14
CA THR A 71 -2.52 -8.80 -0.17
C THR A 71 -1.09 -8.32 -0.41
N ILE A 72 -0.15 -9.22 -0.66
CA ILE A 72 1.25 -8.88 -0.98
C ILE A 72 1.32 -8.06 -2.27
N ALA A 73 0.62 -8.44 -3.33
CA ALA A 73 0.58 -7.67 -4.58
C ALA A 73 0.01 -6.27 -4.37
N MET A 74 -1.07 -6.14 -3.59
CA MET A 74 -1.68 -4.85 -3.25
C MET A 74 -0.77 -3.99 -2.36
N ILE A 75 0.00 -4.60 -1.45
CA ILE A 75 1.01 -3.91 -0.65
C ILE A 75 2.12 -3.40 -1.56
N PHE A 76 2.66 -4.24 -2.42
CA PHE A 76 3.73 -3.88 -3.35
C PHE A 76 3.35 -2.66 -4.19
N ILE A 77 2.16 -2.65 -4.80
CA ILE A 77 1.70 -1.54 -5.64
C ILE A 77 1.39 -0.28 -4.82
N GLY A 78 0.87 -0.43 -3.60
CA GLY A 78 0.39 0.68 -2.78
C GLY A 78 1.45 1.37 -1.94
N ILE A 79 2.54 0.69 -1.57
CA ILE A 79 3.61 1.22 -0.70
C ILE A 79 4.18 2.56 -1.19
N PRO A 80 4.55 2.73 -2.47
CA PRO A 80 5.20 3.95 -2.91
C PRO A 80 4.33 5.19 -2.70
N PHE A 81 3.02 5.08 -2.84
CA PHE A 81 2.11 6.22 -2.62
C PHE A 81 2.15 6.72 -1.18
N VAL A 82 2.16 5.81 -0.21
CA VAL A 82 2.22 6.19 1.21
C VAL A 82 3.59 6.75 1.56
N VAL A 83 4.67 6.08 1.15
CA VAL A 83 6.04 6.51 1.43
C VAL A 83 6.31 7.90 0.85
N ARG A 84 6.01 8.12 -0.43
CA ARG A 84 6.28 9.41 -1.11
C ARG A 84 5.39 10.55 -0.63
N SER A 85 4.24 10.26 -0.04
CA SER A 85 3.42 11.28 0.63
C SER A 85 4.01 11.72 1.97
N ILE A 86 4.63 10.81 2.72
CA ILE A 86 5.14 11.06 4.07
C ILE A 86 6.56 11.64 4.07
N GLN A 87 7.44 11.14 3.20
CA GLN A 87 8.85 11.55 3.17
C GLN A 87 9.06 13.07 3.17
N PRO A 88 8.41 13.87 2.30
CA PRO A 88 8.62 15.31 2.27
C PRO A 88 8.21 16.02 3.56
N VAL A 89 7.23 15.48 4.28
CA VAL A 89 6.80 16.04 5.57
C VAL A 89 7.83 15.73 6.64
N LEU A 90 8.33 14.50 6.69
CA LEU A 90 9.40 14.11 7.62
C LEU A 90 10.71 14.85 7.36
N GLU A 91 11.04 15.15 6.10
CA GLU A 91 12.23 15.90 5.74
C GLU A 91 12.16 17.38 6.20
N LYS A 92 10.95 17.95 6.19
CA LYS A 92 10.70 19.33 6.65
C LYS A 92 10.56 19.43 8.17
N LEU A 93 10.25 18.34 8.85
CA LEU A 93 10.11 18.33 10.30
C LEU A 93 11.50 18.48 10.95
N ASP A 94 11.70 19.62 11.62
CA ASP A 94 12.98 19.94 12.25
C ASP A 94 13.28 18.94 13.38
N LEU A 95 14.47 18.37 13.34
CA LEU A 95 14.98 17.43 14.34
C LEU A 95 15.05 18.05 15.74
N GLN A 96 15.19 19.39 15.83
CA GLN A 96 15.25 20.10 17.11
C GLN A 96 14.04 19.83 18.02
N TYR A 97 12.85 19.58 17.46
CA TYR A 97 11.67 19.22 18.25
C TYR A 97 11.82 17.83 18.90
N GLU A 98 12.38 16.88 18.16
CA GLU A 98 12.64 15.53 18.69
C GLU A 98 13.75 15.55 19.73
N GLU A 99 14.85 16.27 19.45
CA GLU A 99 16.00 16.44 20.35
C GLU A 99 15.60 17.17 21.65
N ALA A 100 14.84 18.25 21.58
CA ALA A 100 14.35 18.98 22.76
C ALA A 100 13.48 18.08 23.65
N ALA A 101 12.62 17.25 23.06
CA ALA A 101 11.81 16.31 23.82
C ALA A 101 12.66 15.20 24.45
N GLU A 102 13.72 14.74 23.77
CA GLU A 102 14.65 13.74 24.32
C GLU A 102 15.43 14.30 25.51
N VAL A 103 15.88 15.56 25.45
CA VAL A 103 16.52 16.25 26.58
C VAL A 103 15.57 16.41 27.77
N MET A 104 14.26 16.58 27.53
CA MET A 104 13.23 16.59 28.58
C MET A 104 12.88 15.20 29.13
N GLY A 105 13.58 14.15 28.68
CA GLY A 105 13.38 12.77 29.15
C GLY A 105 12.24 12.01 28.49
N ALA A 106 11.71 12.49 27.36
CA ALA A 106 10.67 11.76 26.62
C ALA A 106 11.26 10.50 25.96
N SER A 107 10.57 9.38 26.08
CA SER A 107 10.96 8.16 25.37
C SER A 107 10.74 8.31 23.87
N ARG A 108 11.51 7.57 23.04
CA ARG A 108 11.39 7.59 21.57
C ARG A 108 9.97 7.28 21.08
N PHE A 109 9.25 6.39 21.77
CA PHE A 109 7.87 6.10 21.43
C PHE A 109 6.94 7.30 21.76
N CYS A 110 7.22 8.02 22.85
CA CYS A 110 6.47 9.22 23.22
C CYS A 110 6.70 10.33 22.18
N ILE A 111 7.95 10.56 21.75
CA ILE A 111 8.33 11.51 20.71
C ILE A 111 7.60 11.16 19.41
N PHE A 112 7.69 9.89 18.98
CA PHE A 112 6.96 9.44 17.78
C PHE A 112 5.47 9.74 17.86
N ARG A 113 4.82 9.33 18.94
CA ARG A 113 3.36 9.43 19.08
C ARG A 113 2.86 10.87 19.22
N ARG A 114 3.63 11.74 19.90
CA ARG A 114 3.17 13.10 20.25
C ARG A 114 3.69 14.19 19.33
N ILE A 115 4.82 13.98 18.65
CA ILE A 115 5.45 14.98 17.78
C ILE A 115 5.35 14.53 16.33
N VAL A 116 5.91 13.37 16.00
CA VAL A 116 6.07 12.96 14.61
C VAL A 116 4.75 12.48 14.00
N LEU A 117 4.03 11.60 14.69
CA LEU A 117 2.80 11.00 14.15
C LEU A 117 1.71 12.02 13.83
N PRO A 118 1.41 13.01 14.69
CA PRO A 118 0.42 14.03 14.36
C PRO A 118 0.77 14.84 13.13
N GLU A 119 2.07 15.16 12.95
CA GLU A 119 2.57 15.93 11.81
C GLU A 119 2.47 15.17 10.49
N ILE A 120 2.83 13.88 10.49
CA ILE A 120 2.77 13.05 9.28
C ILE A 120 1.38 12.49 8.96
N LEU A 121 0.46 12.50 9.92
CA LEU A 121 -0.84 11.83 9.79
C LEU A 121 -1.67 12.33 8.61
N PRO A 122 -1.78 13.65 8.34
CA PRO A 122 -2.50 14.14 7.16
C PRO A 122 -1.90 13.63 5.85
N ALA A 123 -0.56 13.62 5.74
CA ALA A 123 0.15 13.13 4.57
C ALA A 123 0.03 11.60 4.43
N ALA A 124 0.05 10.87 5.54
CA ALA A 124 -0.14 9.42 5.55
C ALA A 124 -1.55 9.04 5.10
N LEU A 125 -2.57 9.79 5.50
CA LEU A 125 -3.95 9.59 5.04
C LEU A 125 -4.10 9.92 3.55
N ALA A 126 -3.47 10.98 3.06
CA ALA A 126 -3.45 11.30 1.64
C ALA A 126 -2.81 10.16 0.82
N GLY A 127 -1.61 9.72 1.24
CA GLY A 127 -0.91 8.61 0.62
C GLY A 127 -1.70 7.30 0.65
N PHE A 128 -2.38 7.03 1.75
CA PHE A 128 -3.27 5.87 1.86
C PHE A 128 -4.47 5.97 0.91
N GLY A 129 -5.08 7.15 0.79
CA GLY A 129 -6.17 7.40 -0.17
C GLY A 129 -5.72 7.15 -1.62
N LEU A 130 -4.52 7.62 -1.99
CA LEU A 130 -3.93 7.37 -3.31
C LEU A 130 -3.63 5.88 -3.53
N ALA A 131 -3.03 5.21 -2.53
CA ALA A 131 -2.77 3.78 -2.58
C ALA A 131 -4.06 2.96 -2.72
N PHE A 132 -5.11 3.33 -2.00
CA PHE A 132 -6.42 2.71 -2.08
C PHE A 132 -7.05 2.90 -3.47
N ALA A 133 -7.06 4.15 -3.98
CA ALA A 133 -7.59 4.47 -5.30
C ALA A 133 -6.88 3.65 -6.40
N ARG A 134 -5.55 3.52 -6.28
CA ARG A 134 -4.75 2.73 -7.21
C ARG A 134 -5.03 1.23 -7.11
N SER A 135 -5.25 0.73 -5.88
CA SER A 135 -5.43 -0.70 -5.62
C SER A 135 -6.82 -1.22 -5.98
N ILE A 136 -7.87 -0.39 -5.85
CA ILE A 136 -9.26 -0.84 -6.05
C ILE A 136 -9.53 -1.30 -7.49
N GLY A 137 -8.90 -0.67 -8.48
CA GLY A 137 -9.00 -1.04 -9.89
C GLY A 137 -7.87 -1.96 -10.38
N GLU A 138 -7.07 -2.54 -9.46
CA GLU A 138 -5.94 -3.36 -9.87
C GLU A 138 -6.40 -4.71 -10.39
N TYR A 139 -6.04 -4.97 -11.65
CA TYR A 139 -6.29 -6.22 -12.34
C TYR A 139 -5.00 -6.94 -12.70
N GLY A 140 -4.04 -6.20 -13.28
CA GLY A 140 -2.86 -6.76 -13.95
C GLY A 140 -1.98 -7.62 -13.07
N SER A 141 -1.66 -7.16 -11.86
CA SER A 141 -0.83 -7.95 -10.94
C SER A 141 -1.62 -9.07 -10.27
N VAL A 142 -2.90 -8.82 -10.00
CA VAL A 142 -3.72 -9.76 -9.24
C VAL A 142 -4.15 -10.96 -10.08
N VAL A 143 -4.40 -10.78 -11.38
CA VAL A 143 -4.83 -11.88 -12.25
C VAL A 143 -3.87 -13.08 -12.23
N PHE A 144 -2.58 -12.82 -12.07
CA PHE A 144 -1.55 -13.88 -12.02
C PHE A 144 -1.40 -14.51 -10.64
N ILE A 145 -1.40 -13.69 -9.58
CA ILE A 145 -1.10 -14.17 -8.22
C ILE A 145 -2.34 -14.71 -7.49
N ALA A 146 -3.55 -14.28 -7.89
CA ALA A 146 -4.79 -14.71 -7.26
C ALA A 146 -5.26 -16.09 -7.68
N GLY A 147 -4.95 -16.53 -8.92
CA GLY A 147 -5.46 -17.78 -9.48
C GLY A 147 -6.96 -17.77 -9.80
N ASN A 148 -7.67 -16.64 -9.58
CA ASN A 148 -9.08 -16.41 -9.96
C ASN A 148 -10.04 -17.50 -9.47
N ILE A 149 -9.86 -18.02 -8.24
CA ILE A 149 -10.68 -19.07 -7.66
C ILE A 149 -12.01 -18.46 -7.18
N PRO A 150 -13.18 -18.92 -7.69
CA PRO A 150 -14.47 -18.39 -7.30
C PRO A 150 -14.71 -18.46 -5.78
N TYR A 151 -15.26 -17.39 -5.22
CA TYR A 151 -15.56 -17.21 -3.79
C TYR A 151 -14.35 -17.18 -2.84
N GLU A 152 -13.13 -17.45 -3.31
CA GLU A 152 -11.91 -17.45 -2.49
C GLU A 152 -10.96 -16.30 -2.83
N THR A 153 -10.48 -16.25 -4.07
CA THR A 153 -9.48 -15.28 -4.51
C THR A 153 -9.95 -14.41 -5.68
N GLN A 154 -11.18 -14.59 -6.12
CA GLN A 154 -11.76 -13.78 -7.17
C GLN A 154 -12.14 -12.39 -6.65
N ILE A 155 -11.41 -11.36 -7.07
CA ILE A 155 -11.71 -9.96 -6.74
C ILE A 155 -12.61 -9.32 -7.78
N THR A 156 -13.25 -8.20 -7.44
CA THR A 156 -14.22 -7.52 -8.30
C THR A 156 -13.70 -7.19 -9.71
N PRO A 157 -12.47 -6.67 -9.93
CA PRO A 157 -11.94 -6.47 -11.27
C PRO A 157 -11.85 -7.76 -12.10
N LEU A 158 -11.52 -8.90 -11.47
CA LEU A 158 -11.50 -10.20 -12.14
C LEU A 158 -12.91 -10.64 -12.55
N ILE A 159 -13.90 -10.40 -11.69
CA ILE A 159 -15.30 -10.70 -12.01
C ILE A 159 -15.79 -9.88 -13.20
N ILE A 160 -15.48 -8.58 -13.21
CA ILE A 160 -15.83 -7.68 -14.33
C ILE A 160 -15.23 -8.21 -15.63
N MET A 161 -13.94 -8.56 -15.62
CA MET A 161 -13.26 -9.08 -16.81
C MET A 161 -13.85 -10.40 -17.29
N ASN A 162 -14.13 -11.34 -16.38
CA ASN A 162 -14.80 -12.60 -16.70
C ASN A 162 -16.18 -12.38 -17.34
N LYS A 163 -16.95 -11.35 -16.90
CA LYS A 163 -18.23 -11.01 -17.51
C LYS A 163 -18.06 -10.40 -18.89
N LEU A 164 -17.03 -9.61 -19.12
CA LEU A 164 -16.70 -9.09 -20.44
C LEU A 164 -16.30 -10.19 -21.41
N GLU A 165 -15.50 -11.16 -20.98
CA GLU A 165 -15.11 -12.33 -21.78
C GLU A 165 -16.30 -13.22 -22.14
N GLN A 166 -17.33 -13.25 -21.28
CA GLN A 166 -18.61 -13.93 -21.53
C GLN A 166 -19.57 -13.10 -22.40
N PHE A 167 -19.15 -11.92 -22.91
CA PHE A 167 -19.99 -10.97 -23.64
C PHE A 167 -21.21 -10.47 -22.86
N ASN A 168 -21.20 -10.61 -21.52
CA ASN A 168 -22.26 -10.13 -20.64
C ASN A 168 -21.96 -8.70 -20.16
N TYR A 169 -22.09 -7.75 -21.09
CA TYR A 169 -21.79 -6.35 -20.84
C TYR A 169 -22.69 -5.72 -19.78
N SER A 170 -23.96 -6.13 -19.72
CA SER A 170 -24.90 -5.61 -18.72
C SER A 170 -24.48 -5.96 -17.30
N ALA A 171 -24.06 -7.20 -17.05
CA ALA A 171 -23.57 -7.61 -15.74
C ALA A 171 -22.22 -6.94 -15.42
N ALA A 172 -21.31 -6.86 -16.40
CA ALA A 172 -19.99 -6.21 -16.21
C ALA A 172 -20.14 -4.75 -15.81
N THR A 173 -20.97 -3.98 -16.53
CA THR A 173 -21.23 -2.56 -16.23
C THR A 173 -21.92 -2.36 -14.90
N SER A 174 -22.87 -3.21 -14.52
CA SER A 174 -23.55 -3.13 -13.23
C SER A 174 -22.57 -3.33 -12.07
N ILE A 175 -21.69 -4.33 -12.15
CA ILE A 175 -20.67 -4.59 -11.12
C ILE A 175 -19.66 -3.44 -11.07
N ALA A 176 -19.21 -2.94 -12.23
CA ALA A 176 -18.29 -1.82 -12.31
C ALA A 176 -18.88 -0.54 -11.71
N LEU A 177 -20.17 -0.26 -11.94
CA LEU A 177 -20.86 0.89 -11.37
C LEU A 177 -20.93 0.81 -9.84
N VAL A 178 -21.29 -0.35 -9.31
CA VAL A 178 -21.32 -0.56 -7.85
C VAL A 178 -19.92 -0.37 -7.26
N MET A 179 -18.88 -0.95 -7.87
CA MET A 179 -17.50 -0.77 -7.45
C MET A 179 -17.08 0.70 -7.46
N LEU A 180 -17.46 1.46 -8.51
CA LEU A 180 -17.15 2.89 -8.62
C LEU A 180 -17.81 3.69 -7.49
N ILE A 181 -19.08 3.43 -7.19
CA ILE A 181 -19.81 4.11 -6.11
C ILE A 181 -19.13 3.85 -4.76
N PHE A 182 -18.79 2.59 -4.45
CA PHE A 182 -18.08 2.25 -3.22
C PHE A 182 -16.71 2.91 -3.14
N ALA A 183 -15.94 2.89 -4.24
CA ALA A 183 -14.65 3.56 -4.31
C ALA A 183 -14.78 5.07 -4.04
N PHE A 184 -15.76 5.72 -4.66
CA PHE A 184 -16.02 7.14 -4.45
C PHE A 184 -16.37 7.46 -2.99
N ILE A 185 -17.28 6.69 -2.37
CA ILE A 185 -17.68 6.89 -0.97
C ILE A 185 -16.47 6.77 -0.05
N ILE A 186 -15.63 5.75 -0.24
CA ILE A 186 -14.45 5.54 0.61
C ILE A 186 -13.42 6.66 0.42
N LEU A 187 -13.12 7.04 -0.82
CA LEU A 187 -12.18 8.14 -1.09
C LEU A 187 -12.69 9.47 -0.57
N PHE A 188 -13.98 9.75 -0.73
CA PHE A 188 -14.60 10.94 -0.16
C PHE A 188 -14.48 10.97 1.37
N SER A 189 -14.72 9.83 2.02
CA SER A 189 -14.57 9.70 3.47
C SER A 189 -13.13 9.92 3.94
N ILE A 190 -12.14 9.36 3.23
CA ILE A 190 -10.72 9.56 3.52
C ILE A 190 -10.34 11.05 3.38
N ASN A 191 -10.76 11.70 2.30
CA ASN A 191 -10.50 13.13 2.06
C ASN A 191 -11.16 14.01 3.12
N LEU A 192 -12.38 13.68 3.55
CA LEU A 192 -13.06 14.40 4.62
C LEU A 192 -12.30 14.27 5.95
N LEU A 193 -11.89 13.05 6.31
CA LEU A 193 -11.08 12.81 7.51
C LEU A 193 -9.75 13.57 7.45
N GLN A 194 -9.06 13.54 6.32
CA GLN A 194 -7.82 14.29 6.12
C GLN A 194 -8.03 15.80 6.32
N SER A 195 -9.10 16.38 5.77
CA SER A 195 -9.41 17.81 5.91
C SER A 195 -9.73 18.20 7.34
N LEU A 196 -10.40 17.33 8.10
CA LEU A 196 -10.70 17.56 9.51
C LEU A 196 -9.43 17.54 10.36
N ILE A 197 -8.55 16.54 10.15
CA ILE A 197 -7.29 16.41 10.89
C ILE A 197 -6.36 17.57 10.59
N SER A 198 -6.23 17.98 9.33
CA SER A 198 -5.38 19.12 8.96
C SER A 198 -5.85 20.45 9.54
N ARG A 199 -7.16 20.64 9.74
CA ARG A 199 -7.69 21.83 10.42
C ARG A 199 -7.35 21.84 11.90
N ILE A 200 -7.39 20.69 12.58
CA ILE A 200 -7.05 20.56 14.00
C ILE A 200 -5.54 20.77 14.22
N ALA A 201 -4.70 20.33 13.27
CA ALA A 201 -3.25 20.49 13.39
C ALA A 201 -2.76 21.93 13.13
N ASN A 202 -3.53 22.74 12.38
CA ASN A 202 -3.18 24.13 12.01
C ASN A 202 -3.90 25.20 12.83
N GLY A 203 -4.75 24.84 13.77
CA GLY A 203 -5.43 25.75 14.69
C GLY A 203 -4.96 25.58 16.10
#